data_6e2c69abec2ad5ae573e2c4b4aade5e4
#
_entry.id   6e2c69abec2ad5ae573e2c4b4aade5e4
#
_cell.length_a   1.000
_cell.length_b   1.000
_cell.length_c   1.000
_cell.angle_alpha   90.00
_cell.angle_beta   90.00
_cell.angle_gamma   90.00
#
_symmetry.space_group_name_H-M   'P 1'
#
loop_
_entity.id
_entity.type
_entity.pdbx_description
1 polymer ?
#
loop_
_entity_poly.entity_id
_entity_poly.type
_entity_poly.pdbx_seq_one_letter_code
_entity_poly.pdbx_strand_id
1 'polypeptide(L)'
;MSSFREVPRPVIALGTDYPDGHVIAAHRHNRDQLLYGMTGVLMASTPQGAWMMPPQRGMLIPAGVVHEVRLFGDVKMRSLYLRPEQLGTPDRQCKVVGISSLMRHLLSEAVTIPAEYDIDGRDGALMTLIEHEIKRLPVLPLSLPLPEHASLGAKCRAFLTSPTPHETIDDWCDHLGMSRRSFTRLFRKQTGSSFVEWRQQACILAALPRLAAGQAITTIALDLGYDNPAAFSNMFKRILGTSPRDYRTADT
;
A
#
# COMPACT_ATOMS: atom_id res chain seq x y z
N MET A 1 -18.82 6.83 9.20
CA MET A 1 -18.36 5.45 8.94
C MET A 1 -18.86 4.40 9.96
N SER A 2 -19.86 4.70 10.77
CA SER A 2 -20.41 3.76 11.78
C SER A 2 -21.47 2.77 11.28
N SER A 3 -22.01 2.90 10.07
CA SER A 3 -23.23 2.20 9.65
C SER A 3 -23.06 0.75 9.16
N PHE A 4 -21.83 0.28 8.90
CA PHE A 4 -21.64 -1.09 8.38
C PHE A 4 -21.46 -2.17 9.46
N ARG A 5 -21.43 -1.79 10.74
CA ARG A 5 -21.21 -2.74 11.85
C ARG A 5 -22.32 -3.79 11.97
N GLU A 6 -23.52 -3.46 11.56
CA GLU A 6 -24.74 -4.27 11.79
C GLU A 6 -25.33 -4.90 10.53
N VAL A 7 -24.78 -4.62 9.35
CA VAL A 7 -25.27 -5.22 8.10
C VAL A 7 -25.00 -6.72 8.09
N PRO A 8 -26.05 -7.56 7.99
CA PRO A 8 -25.92 -9.02 8.08
C PRO A 8 -25.46 -9.65 6.73
N ARG A 9 -24.47 -9.07 6.10
CA ARG A 9 -23.89 -9.55 4.83
C ARG A 9 -22.41 -9.88 5.01
N PRO A 10 -21.90 -10.95 4.37
CA PRO A 10 -20.49 -11.35 4.47
C PRO A 10 -19.56 -10.29 3.87
N VAL A 11 -19.91 -9.72 2.74
CA VAL A 11 -19.16 -8.68 2.03
C VAL A 11 -20.03 -7.43 1.84
N ILE A 12 -19.44 -6.25 2.00
CA ILE A 12 -20.08 -4.97 1.70
C ILE A 12 -19.09 -4.15 0.87
N ALA A 13 -19.56 -3.49 -0.17
CA ALA A 13 -18.76 -2.61 -1.01
C ALA A 13 -19.11 -1.14 -0.78
N LEU A 14 -18.09 -0.28 -0.86
CA LEU A 14 -18.26 1.18 -0.77
C LEU A 14 -17.37 1.86 -1.82
N GLY A 15 -17.99 2.70 -2.65
CA GLY A 15 -17.30 3.59 -3.57
C GLY A 15 -17.31 5.03 -3.03
N THR A 16 -16.14 5.68 -3.04
CA THR A 16 -15.99 7.08 -2.68
C THR A 16 -14.92 7.71 -3.54
N ASP A 17 -15.18 8.88 -4.06
CA ASP A 17 -14.21 9.63 -4.85
C ASP A 17 -13.65 10.77 -4.00
N TYR A 18 -12.34 10.98 -4.07
CA TYR A 18 -11.62 11.96 -3.27
C TYR A 18 -10.71 12.82 -4.15
N PRO A 19 -10.60 14.12 -3.84
CA PRO A 19 -9.65 15.01 -4.53
C PRO A 19 -8.20 14.72 -4.10
N ASP A 20 -7.25 15.22 -4.90
CA ASP A 20 -5.83 15.19 -4.57
C ASP A 20 -5.53 15.75 -3.17
N GLY A 21 -4.59 15.11 -2.48
CA GLY A 21 -4.13 15.52 -1.15
C GLY A 21 -5.08 15.20 0.00
N HIS A 22 -6.25 14.58 -0.26
CA HIS A 22 -7.17 14.22 0.82
C HIS A 22 -6.54 13.22 1.80
N VAL A 23 -6.83 13.39 3.09
CA VAL A 23 -6.37 12.50 4.16
C VAL A 23 -7.56 11.91 4.88
N ILE A 24 -7.67 10.60 4.87
CA ILE A 24 -8.60 9.87 5.72
C ILE A 24 -7.88 9.63 7.05
N ALA A 25 -8.30 10.36 8.09
CA ALA A 25 -7.67 10.34 9.40
C ALA A 25 -7.64 8.91 10.00
N ALA A 26 -6.69 8.69 10.90
CA ALA A 26 -6.49 7.40 11.57
C ALA A 26 -7.79 6.85 12.16
N HIS A 27 -8.16 5.66 11.76
CA HIS A 27 -9.37 4.96 12.18
C HIS A 27 -9.18 3.44 12.16
N ARG A 28 -10.17 2.72 12.62
CA ARG A 28 -10.24 1.25 12.55
C ARG A 28 -11.69 0.80 12.36
N HIS A 29 -11.87 -0.39 11.84
CA HIS A 29 -13.16 -1.04 11.70
C HIS A 29 -13.09 -2.51 12.12
N ASN A 30 -14.25 -3.13 12.33
CA ASN A 30 -14.40 -4.51 12.81
C ASN A 30 -14.49 -5.55 11.67
N ARG A 31 -14.30 -5.11 10.43
CA ARG A 31 -14.25 -5.95 9.24
C ARG A 31 -12.87 -5.90 8.62
N ASP A 32 -12.45 -6.98 7.97
CA ASP A 32 -11.31 -6.93 7.08
C ASP A 32 -11.63 -6.02 5.90
N GLN A 33 -10.66 -5.28 5.41
CA GLN A 33 -10.86 -4.38 4.27
C GLN A 33 -9.94 -4.76 3.12
N LEU A 34 -10.49 -4.81 1.90
CA LEU A 34 -9.71 -4.61 0.69
C LEU A 34 -9.88 -3.15 0.27
N LEU A 35 -8.80 -2.37 0.38
CA LEU A 35 -8.72 -0.98 -0.04
C LEU A 35 -8.11 -0.93 -1.45
N TYR A 36 -8.81 -0.29 -2.41
CA TYR A 36 -8.37 -0.20 -3.81
C TYR A 36 -8.65 1.19 -4.39
N GLY A 37 -7.65 1.77 -5.07
CA GLY A 37 -7.81 2.97 -5.90
C GLY A 37 -7.85 2.59 -7.38
N MET A 38 -8.93 2.96 -8.06
CA MET A 38 -9.03 2.81 -9.52
C MET A 38 -8.09 3.79 -10.23
N THR A 39 -7.98 5.00 -9.68
CA THR A 39 -7.12 6.09 -10.16
C THR A 39 -6.32 6.66 -9.01
N GLY A 40 -5.25 7.40 -9.31
CA GLY A 40 -4.38 8.02 -8.31
C GLY A 40 -3.58 7.00 -7.51
N VAL A 41 -2.94 7.45 -6.44
CA VAL A 41 -2.11 6.61 -5.56
C VAL A 41 -2.61 6.75 -4.13
N LEU A 42 -2.71 5.63 -3.42
CA LEU A 42 -3.02 5.62 -1.99
C LEU A 42 -1.79 5.22 -1.19
N MET A 43 -1.56 5.91 -0.08
CA MET A 43 -0.59 5.50 0.93
C MET A 43 -1.33 5.23 2.24
N ALA A 44 -1.32 3.98 2.69
CA ALA A 44 -1.80 3.62 4.00
C ALA A 44 -0.65 3.56 5.00
N SER A 45 -0.87 4.07 6.21
CA SER A 45 0.10 4.06 7.31
C SER A 45 -0.52 3.44 8.55
N THR A 46 0.23 2.57 9.21
CA THR A 46 -0.11 1.99 10.51
C THR A 46 1.10 2.13 11.46
N PRO A 47 0.98 1.81 12.75
CA PRO A 47 2.15 1.75 13.63
C PRO A 47 3.25 0.79 13.15
N GLN A 48 2.89 -0.26 12.39
CA GLN A 48 3.80 -1.32 11.92
C GLN A 48 4.46 -1.01 10.57
N GLY A 49 3.96 -0.03 9.81
CA GLY A 49 4.56 0.27 8.52
C GLY A 49 3.77 1.24 7.66
N ALA A 50 4.28 1.44 6.46
CA ALA A 50 3.63 2.17 5.39
C ALA A 50 3.52 1.29 4.13
N TRP A 51 2.43 1.44 3.41
CA TRP A 51 2.10 0.70 2.19
C TRP A 51 1.65 1.67 1.12
N MET A 52 2.22 1.51 -0.07
CA MET A 52 1.85 2.33 -1.22
C MET A 52 1.06 1.47 -2.20
N MET A 53 -0.09 1.95 -2.60
CA MET A 53 -0.96 1.33 -3.60
C MET A 53 -1.10 2.28 -4.78
N PRO A 54 -0.27 2.13 -5.82
CA PRO A 54 -0.51 2.77 -7.11
C PRO A 54 -1.72 2.12 -7.80
N PRO A 55 -2.21 2.67 -8.93
CA PRO A 55 -3.29 2.05 -9.68
C PRO A 55 -3.09 0.54 -9.90
N GLN A 56 -4.16 -0.21 -9.95
CA GLN A 56 -4.18 -1.68 -10.08
C GLN A 56 -3.57 -2.46 -8.91
N ARG A 57 -3.37 -1.80 -7.77
CA ARG A 57 -2.93 -2.43 -6.52
C ARG A 57 -3.94 -2.13 -5.42
N GLY A 58 -4.16 -3.13 -4.59
CA GLY A 58 -5.00 -2.99 -3.40
C GLY A 58 -4.24 -3.36 -2.14
N MET A 59 -4.84 -3.08 -1.00
CA MET A 59 -4.30 -3.46 0.30
C MET A 59 -5.34 -4.23 1.10
N LEU A 60 -4.96 -5.39 1.59
CA LEU A 60 -5.73 -6.11 2.60
C LEU A 60 -5.34 -5.57 3.98
N ILE A 61 -6.32 -5.07 4.71
CA ILE A 61 -6.18 -4.50 6.06
C ILE A 61 -7.03 -5.35 7.00
N PRO A 62 -6.42 -6.08 7.95
CA PRO A 62 -7.18 -6.88 8.91
C PRO A 62 -8.06 -6.03 9.84
N ALA A 63 -9.17 -6.59 10.27
CA ALA A 63 -10.06 -5.99 11.25
C ALA A 63 -9.30 -5.56 12.52
N GLY A 64 -9.62 -4.37 13.04
CA GLY A 64 -9.02 -3.80 14.24
C GLY A 64 -7.69 -3.06 14.02
N VAL A 65 -7.05 -3.17 12.86
CA VAL A 65 -5.82 -2.42 12.56
C VAL A 65 -6.13 -0.93 12.40
N VAL A 66 -5.49 -0.09 13.22
CA VAL A 66 -5.58 1.37 13.10
C VAL A 66 -4.75 1.80 11.90
N HIS A 67 -5.36 2.54 10.97
CA HIS A 67 -4.70 3.02 9.77
C HIS A 67 -5.17 4.40 9.34
N GLU A 68 -4.26 5.18 8.75
CA GLU A 68 -4.49 6.45 8.06
C GLU A 68 -4.28 6.21 6.57
N VAL A 69 -5.05 6.89 5.71
CA VAL A 69 -4.85 6.81 4.26
C VAL A 69 -4.67 8.22 3.69
N ARG A 70 -3.57 8.44 2.97
CA ARG A 70 -3.29 9.64 2.18
C ARG A 70 -3.48 9.35 0.70
N LEU A 71 -4.05 10.29 0.01
CA LEU A 71 -4.45 10.17 -1.39
C LEU A 71 -3.65 11.16 -2.24
N PHE A 72 -3.14 10.70 -3.38
CA PHE A 72 -2.34 11.49 -4.30
C PHE A 72 -2.95 11.40 -5.70
N GLY A 73 -3.23 12.56 -6.31
CA GLY A 73 -4.09 12.69 -7.48
C GLY A 73 -5.57 12.48 -7.13
N ASP A 74 -6.45 12.63 -8.12
CA ASP A 74 -7.88 12.34 -7.94
C ASP A 74 -8.10 10.82 -7.85
N VAL A 75 -8.57 10.35 -6.71
CA VAL A 75 -8.70 8.93 -6.39
C VAL A 75 -10.16 8.49 -6.42
N LYS A 76 -10.47 7.55 -7.30
CA LYS A 76 -11.72 6.78 -7.25
C LYS A 76 -11.50 5.55 -6.38
N MET A 77 -11.81 5.67 -5.10
CA MET A 77 -11.60 4.60 -4.13
C MET A 77 -12.75 3.60 -4.14
N ARG A 78 -12.42 2.32 -4.08
CA ARG A 78 -13.35 1.21 -3.93
C ARG A 78 -12.89 0.34 -2.77
N SER A 79 -13.73 0.19 -1.78
CA SER A 79 -13.42 -0.61 -0.58
C SER A 79 -14.41 -1.76 -0.47
N LEU A 80 -13.89 -2.95 -0.16
CA LEU A 80 -14.70 -4.06 0.30
C LEU A 80 -14.45 -4.26 1.79
N TYR A 81 -15.52 -4.51 2.52
CA TYR A 81 -15.51 -4.83 3.95
C TYR A 81 -16.04 -6.25 4.14
N LEU A 82 -15.16 -7.15 4.58
CA LEU A 82 -15.44 -8.57 4.74
C LEU A 82 -15.52 -8.92 6.23
N ARG A 83 -16.37 -9.87 6.60
CA ARG A 83 -16.29 -10.44 7.94
C ARG A 83 -14.93 -11.13 8.14
N PRO A 84 -14.30 -11.05 9.32
CA PRO A 84 -12.94 -11.57 9.54
C PRO A 84 -12.77 -13.06 9.19
N GLU A 85 -13.81 -13.85 9.36
CA GLU A 85 -13.83 -15.27 9.04
C GLU A 85 -13.79 -15.57 7.54
N GLN A 86 -14.12 -14.61 6.68
CA GLN A 86 -14.20 -14.80 5.23
C GLN A 86 -12.82 -14.88 4.55
N LEU A 87 -11.84 -14.16 5.03
CA LEU A 87 -10.49 -14.18 4.43
C LEU A 87 -9.64 -15.37 4.91
N GLY A 88 -9.91 -15.91 6.10
CA GLY A 88 -9.16 -17.04 6.65
C GLY A 88 -7.65 -16.80 6.75
N THR A 89 -7.21 -15.54 6.87
CA THR A 89 -5.78 -15.17 6.91
C THR A 89 -5.24 -15.36 8.34
N PRO A 90 -4.37 -16.34 8.58
CA PRO A 90 -3.90 -16.64 9.94
C PRO A 90 -2.93 -15.58 10.49
N ASP A 91 -2.25 -14.81 9.65
CA ASP A 91 -1.17 -13.91 10.05
C ASP A 91 -1.60 -12.46 10.33
N ARG A 92 -2.87 -12.11 10.15
CA ARG A 92 -3.44 -10.78 10.45
C ARG A 92 -2.53 -9.57 10.12
N GLN A 93 -1.76 -9.69 9.05
CA GLN A 93 -0.86 -8.63 8.59
C GLN A 93 -1.44 -7.87 7.40
N CYS A 94 -1.15 -6.58 7.34
CA CYS A 94 -1.44 -5.76 6.16
C CYS A 94 -0.61 -6.24 4.97
N LYS A 95 -1.23 -6.38 3.79
CA LYS A 95 -0.57 -6.87 2.57
C LYS A 95 -1.00 -6.06 1.35
N VAL A 96 -0.05 -5.66 0.53
CA VAL A 96 -0.38 -5.14 -0.80
C VAL A 96 -0.58 -6.30 -1.75
N VAL A 97 -1.63 -6.22 -2.56
CA VAL A 97 -2.04 -7.26 -3.50
C VAL A 97 -2.23 -6.69 -4.91
N GLY A 98 -1.93 -7.51 -5.91
CA GLY A 98 -2.23 -7.17 -7.30
C GLY A 98 -3.71 -7.39 -7.60
N ILE A 99 -4.35 -6.43 -8.26
CA ILE A 99 -5.77 -6.52 -8.63
C ILE A 99 -5.89 -6.96 -10.09
N SER A 100 -6.46 -8.13 -10.32
CA SER A 100 -6.68 -8.69 -11.66
C SER A 100 -7.73 -7.88 -12.44
N SER A 101 -7.75 -8.02 -13.77
CA SER A 101 -8.77 -7.41 -14.62
C SER A 101 -10.18 -7.84 -14.19
N LEU A 102 -10.39 -9.12 -13.90
CA LEU A 102 -11.67 -9.63 -13.39
C LEU A 102 -12.04 -8.91 -12.08
N MET A 103 -11.12 -8.86 -11.12
CA MET A 103 -11.38 -8.24 -9.82
C MET A 103 -11.70 -6.75 -9.95
N ARG A 104 -11.09 -6.01 -10.87
CA ARG A 104 -11.41 -4.60 -11.13
C ARG A 104 -12.87 -4.42 -11.57
N HIS A 105 -13.34 -5.25 -12.47
CA HIS A 105 -14.75 -5.19 -12.92
C HIS A 105 -15.71 -5.59 -11.81
N LEU A 106 -15.39 -6.61 -11.04
CA LEU A 106 -16.18 -7.01 -9.88
C LEU A 106 -16.28 -5.89 -8.83
N LEU A 107 -15.18 -5.19 -8.54
CA LEU A 107 -15.17 -4.04 -7.63
C LEU A 107 -16.03 -2.88 -8.15
N SER A 108 -16.00 -2.61 -9.46
CA SER A 108 -16.82 -1.56 -10.08
C SER A 108 -18.31 -1.87 -10.00
N GLU A 109 -18.69 -3.13 -10.18
CA GLU A 109 -20.09 -3.58 -10.03
C GLU A 109 -20.51 -3.61 -8.55
N ALA A 110 -19.66 -4.14 -7.67
CA ALA A 110 -19.98 -4.33 -6.26
C ALA A 110 -20.39 -3.04 -5.55
N VAL A 111 -19.79 -1.89 -5.90
CA VAL A 111 -20.12 -0.60 -5.26
C VAL A 111 -21.49 -0.04 -5.68
N THR A 112 -22.13 -0.62 -6.68
CA THR A 112 -23.50 -0.28 -7.08
C THR A 112 -24.56 -1.11 -6.34
N ILE A 113 -24.13 -2.19 -5.67
CA ILE A 113 -25.01 -3.13 -4.97
C ILE A 113 -25.36 -2.57 -3.60
N PRO A 114 -26.66 -2.56 -3.22
CA PRO A 114 -27.08 -2.17 -1.88
C PRO A 114 -26.41 -3.00 -0.78
N ALA A 115 -26.16 -2.41 0.38
CA ALA A 115 -25.50 -3.13 1.49
C ALA A 115 -26.28 -4.38 1.95
N GLU A 116 -27.60 -4.36 1.83
CA GLU A 116 -28.53 -5.48 2.17
C GLU A 116 -29.02 -6.19 0.92
N TYR A 117 -28.11 -6.64 0.06
CA TYR A 117 -28.43 -7.38 -1.16
C TYR A 117 -29.07 -8.77 -0.88
N ASP A 118 -29.75 -9.32 -1.88
CA ASP A 118 -30.24 -10.70 -1.86
C ASP A 118 -29.06 -11.68 -1.96
N ILE A 119 -28.89 -12.53 -0.93
CA ILE A 119 -27.78 -13.48 -0.85
C ILE A 119 -27.90 -14.58 -1.90
N ASP A 120 -29.12 -15.02 -2.19
CA ASP A 120 -29.39 -16.12 -3.11
C ASP A 120 -29.52 -15.65 -4.57
N GLY A 121 -29.53 -14.33 -4.79
CA GLY A 121 -29.67 -13.71 -6.08
C GLY A 121 -28.32 -13.44 -6.80
N ARG A 122 -28.43 -12.71 -7.93
CA ARG A 122 -27.27 -12.28 -8.73
C ARG A 122 -26.21 -11.56 -7.90
N ASP A 123 -26.63 -10.66 -7.03
CA ASP A 123 -25.72 -9.82 -6.25
C ASP A 123 -24.97 -10.65 -5.20
N GLY A 124 -25.64 -11.62 -4.57
CA GLY A 124 -25.00 -12.59 -3.69
C GLY A 124 -23.98 -13.48 -4.42
N ALA A 125 -24.29 -13.93 -5.63
CA ALA A 125 -23.36 -14.69 -6.46
C ALA A 125 -22.11 -13.85 -6.82
N LEU A 126 -22.27 -12.55 -7.16
CA LEU A 126 -21.16 -11.66 -7.42
C LEU A 126 -20.27 -11.48 -6.18
N MET A 127 -20.87 -11.25 -5.00
CA MET A 127 -20.10 -11.09 -3.75
C MET A 127 -19.38 -12.38 -3.35
N THR A 128 -19.96 -13.53 -3.60
CA THR A 128 -19.32 -14.84 -3.40
C THR A 128 -18.12 -15.03 -4.34
N LEU A 129 -18.25 -14.64 -5.60
CA LEU A 129 -17.14 -14.67 -6.55
C LEU A 129 -15.99 -13.75 -6.09
N ILE A 130 -16.30 -12.56 -5.59
CA ILE A 130 -15.30 -11.64 -5.00
C ILE A 130 -14.53 -12.30 -3.87
N GLU A 131 -15.20 -13.03 -2.96
CA GLU A 131 -14.54 -13.74 -1.85
C GLU A 131 -13.54 -14.80 -2.37
N HIS A 132 -13.88 -15.51 -3.42
CA HIS A 132 -12.99 -16.48 -4.06
C HIS A 132 -11.79 -15.79 -4.72
N GLU A 133 -12.02 -14.70 -5.43
CA GLU A 133 -10.96 -13.96 -6.13
C GLU A 133 -9.99 -13.29 -5.15
N ILE A 134 -10.44 -12.70 -4.05
CA ILE A 134 -9.56 -12.08 -3.03
C ILE A 134 -8.52 -13.08 -2.52
N LYS A 135 -8.90 -14.33 -2.28
CA LYS A 135 -8.00 -15.39 -1.77
C LYS A 135 -6.89 -15.77 -2.77
N ARG A 136 -7.06 -15.41 -4.04
CA ARG A 136 -6.11 -15.70 -5.14
C ARG A 136 -5.24 -14.53 -5.53
N LEU A 137 -5.48 -13.33 -4.95
CA LEU A 137 -4.71 -12.13 -5.30
C LEU A 137 -3.24 -12.32 -4.94
N PRO A 138 -2.30 -12.04 -5.86
CA PRO A 138 -0.87 -12.15 -5.59
C PRO A 138 -0.43 -11.08 -4.59
N VAL A 139 0.30 -11.48 -3.55
CA VAL A 139 0.92 -10.55 -2.60
C VAL A 139 2.14 -9.91 -3.26
N LEU A 140 2.27 -8.59 -3.12
CA LEU A 140 3.32 -7.79 -3.72
C LEU A 140 4.24 -7.17 -2.65
N PRO A 141 5.56 -7.06 -2.92
CA PRO A 141 6.53 -6.49 -1.97
C PRO A 141 6.50 -4.95 -1.95
N LEU A 142 5.31 -4.36 -1.79
CA LEU A 142 5.09 -2.91 -1.71
C LEU A 142 4.82 -2.43 -0.28
N SER A 143 5.39 -3.12 0.69
CA SER A 143 5.35 -2.78 2.10
C SER A 143 6.69 -2.20 2.55
N LEU A 144 6.64 -1.22 3.42
CA LEU A 144 7.81 -0.66 4.06
C LEU A 144 7.64 -0.77 5.59
N PRO A 145 8.07 -1.89 6.18
CA PRO A 145 7.95 -2.11 7.63
C PRO A 145 8.68 -1.02 8.42
N LEU A 146 8.03 -0.52 9.47
CA LEU A 146 8.63 0.45 10.39
C LEU A 146 9.06 -0.26 11.67
N PRO A 147 10.29 -0.02 12.15
CA PRO A 147 10.76 -0.58 13.41
C PRO A 147 9.95 -0.09 14.61
N GLU A 148 9.66 -0.99 15.56
CA GLU A 148 9.04 -0.65 16.84
C GLU A 148 10.02 0.04 17.80
N HIS A 149 11.33 -0.16 17.64
CA HIS A 149 12.37 0.51 18.41
C HIS A 149 12.25 2.04 18.27
N ALA A 150 12.03 2.75 19.36
CA ALA A 150 11.58 4.14 19.35
C ALA A 150 12.44 5.08 18.49
N SER A 151 13.76 5.13 18.74
CA SER A 151 14.67 6.02 18.00
C SER A 151 14.86 5.56 16.54
N LEU A 152 14.97 4.27 16.29
CA LEU A 152 15.10 3.73 14.93
C LEU A 152 13.81 3.97 14.12
N GLY A 153 12.65 3.72 14.70
CA GLY A 153 11.37 3.99 14.07
C GLY A 153 11.14 5.48 13.79
N ALA A 154 11.56 6.37 14.71
CA ALA A 154 11.51 7.81 14.49
C ALA A 154 12.42 8.24 13.32
N LYS A 155 13.65 7.71 13.25
CA LYS A 155 14.57 7.99 12.12
C LYS A 155 14.01 7.46 10.80
N CYS A 156 13.42 6.25 10.78
CA CYS A 156 12.74 5.72 9.59
C CYS A 156 11.60 6.63 9.13
N ARG A 157 10.73 7.07 10.03
CA ARG A 157 9.63 8.00 9.68
C ARG A 157 10.16 9.34 9.14
N ALA A 158 11.18 9.90 9.76
CA ALA A 158 11.82 11.13 9.27
C ALA A 158 12.40 10.93 7.86
N PHE A 159 13.07 9.80 7.61
CA PHE A 159 13.61 9.48 6.29
C PHE A 159 12.54 9.41 5.21
N LEU A 160 11.32 8.92 5.52
CA LEU A 160 10.22 8.80 4.55
C LEU A 160 9.68 10.15 4.06
N THR A 161 9.97 11.25 4.75
CA THR A 161 9.56 12.59 4.28
C THR A 161 10.41 13.08 3.11
N SER A 162 11.66 12.63 3.00
CA SER A 162 12.59 12.97 1.91
C SER A 162 13.60 11.85 1.70
N PRO A 163 13.19 10.70 1.13
CA PRO A 163 14.08 9.56 0.97
C PRO A 163 15.12 9.82 -0.12
N THR A 164 16.35 9.35 0.13
CA THR A 164 17.50 9.52 -0.76
C THR A 164 18.38 8.26 -0.78
N PRO A 165 19.08 7.95 -1.90
CA PRO A 165 20.04 6.86 -1.96
C PRO A 165 21.36 7.17 -1.21
N HIS A 166 21.61 8.42 -0.81
CA HIS A 166 22.90 8.86 -0.27
C HIS A 166 23.09 8.59 1.23
N GLU A 167 22.01 8.53 2.03
CA GLU A 167 22.17 8.19 3.45
C GLU A 167 22.76 6.78 3.60
N THR A 168 23.90 6.69 4.28
CA THR A 168 24.64 5.43 4.47
C THR A 168 24.29 4.73 5.79
N ILE A 169 24.72 3.48 5.93
CA ILE A 169 24.58 2.77 7.22
C ILE A 169 25.37 3.50 8.30
N ASP A 170 26.53 4.06 7.97
CA ASP A 170 27.40 4.72 8.94
C ASP A 170 26.76 6.03 9.44
N ASP A 171 26.13 6.84 8.56
CA ASP A 171 25.36 8.01 8.98
C ASP A 171 24.24 7.64 9.97
N TRP A 172 23.56 6.52 9.74
CA TRP A 172 22.51 6.05 10.65
C TRP A 172 23.07 5.50 11.97
N CYS A 173 24.20 4.82 11.92
CA CYS A 173 24.89 4.34 13.12
C CYS A 173 25.33 5.50 14.01
N ASP A 174 25.94 6.52 13.43
CA ASP A 174 26.38 7.72 14.16
C ASP A 174 25.21 8.46 14.79
N HIS A 175 24.13 8.68 14.01
CA HIS A 175 22.92 9.33 14.51
C HIS A 175 22.25 8.57 15.67
N LEU A 176 22.28 7.23 15.63
CA LEU A 176 21.62 6.37 16.63
C LEU A 176 22.54 5.95 17.78
N GLY A 177 23.82 6.29 17.75
CA GLY A 177 24.82 5.85 18.72
C GLY A 177 25.01 4.33 18.75
N MET A 178 24.93 3.67 17.57
CA MET A 178 24.99 2.21 17.45
C MET A 178 26.21 1.76 16.65
N SER A 179 26.78 0.61 17.02
CA SER A 179 27.76 -0.04 16.13
C SER A 179 27.04 -0.58 14.88
N ARG A 180 27.75 -0.64 13.74
CA ARG A 180 27.24 -1.19 12.48
C ARG A 180 26.66 -2.62 12.64
N ARG A 181 27.30 -3.47 13.45
CA ARG A 181 26.82 -4.82 13.77
C ARG A 181 25.47 -4.80 14.51
N SER A 182 25.34 -3.94 15.52
CA SER A 182 24.12 -3.80 16.32
C SER A 182 22.99 -3.25 15.48
N PHE A 183 23.24 -2.19 14.70
CA PHE A 183 22.29 -1.59 13.78
C PHE A 183 21.77 -2.61 12.76
N THR A 184 22.66 -3.28 12.01
CA THR A 184 22.26 -4.23 10.95
C THR A 184 21.41 -5.37 11.52
N ARG A 185 21.77 -5.90 12.68
CA ARG A 185 21.01 -6.97 13.35
C ARG A 185 19.63 -6.49 13.80
N LEU A 186 19.57 -5.32 14.44
CA LEU A 186 18.32 -4.74 14.93
C LEU A 186 17.39 -4.41 13.76
N PHE A 187 17.93 -3.74 12.74
CA PHE A 187 17.18 -3.33 11.55
C PHE A 187 16.53 -4.53 10.86
N ARG A 188 17.35 -5.55 10.54
CA ARG A 188 16.85 -6.79 9.91
C ARG A 188 15.84 -7.55 10.79
N LYS A 189 16.07 -7.60 12.10
CA LYS A 189 15.15 -8.24 13.04
C LYS A 189 13.77 -7.59 13.01
N GLN A 190 13.71 -6.25 12.88
CA GLN A 190 12.46 -5.51 12.99
C GLN A 190 11.77 -5.23 11.65
N THR A 191 12.53 -5.14 10.56
CA THR A 191 11.97 -4.84 9.22
C THR A 191 11.90 -6.05 8.29
N GLY A 192 12.60 -7.13 8.61
CA GLY A 192 12.74 -8.31 7.75
C GLY A 192 13.69 -8.10 6.56
N SER A 193 14.21 -6.88 6.33
CA SER A 193 15.04 -6.52 5.18
C SER A 193 16.37 -5.89 5.60
N SER A 194 17.33 -5.80 4.68
CA SER A 194 18.52 -4.98 4.90
C SER A 194 18.17 -3.49 4.81
N PHE A 195 19.00 -2.65 5.42
CA PHE A 195 18.85 -1.19 5.33
C PHE A 195 18.86 -0.69 3.87
N VAL A 196 19.72 -1.26 3.03
CA VAL A 196 19.83 -0.86 1.62
C VAL A 196 18.56 -1.19 0.85
N GLU A 197 18.00 -2.38 1.03
CA GLU A 197 16.73 -2.79 0.41
C GLU A 197 15.58 -1.90 0.88
N TRP A 198 15.49 -1.67 2.18
CA TRP A 198 14.46 -0.81 2.78
C TRP A 198 14.56 0.63 2.25
N ARG A 199 15.76 1.19 2.19
CA ARG A 199 16.03 2.53 1.65
C ARG A 199 15.62 2.64 0.18
N GLN A 200 15.94 1.64 -0.63
CA GLN A 200 15.55 1.60 -2.04
C GLN A 200 14.03 1.51 -2.21
N GLN A 201 13.36 0.71 -1.39
CA GLN A 201 11.89 0.67 -1.37
C GLN A 201 11.30 2.02 -0.98
N ALA A 202 11.87 2.73 -0.01
CA ALA A 202 11.43 4.08 0.35
C ALA A 202 11.53 5.06 -0.83
N CYS A 203 12.63 5.02 -1.59
CA CYS A 203 12.77 5.83 -2.81
C CYS A 203 11.73 5.46 -3.88
N ILE A 204 11.41 4.17 -4.04
CA ILE A 204 10.33 3.75 -4.94
C ILE A 204 8.98 4.30 -4.48
N LEU A 205 8.64 4.16 -3.20
CA LEU A 205 7.37 4.66 -2.68
C LEU A 205 7.21 6.16 -2.90
N ALA A 206 8.28 6.95 -2.75
CA ALA A 206 8.27 8.38 -3.05
C ALA A 206 8.14 8.68 -4.56
N ALA A 207 8.63 7.80 -5.43
CA ALA A 207 8.56 7.96 -6.87
C ALA A 207 7.17 7.65 -7.45
N LEU A 208 6.45 6.67 -6.89
CA LEU A 208 5.20 6.16 -7.47
C LEU A 208 4.11 7.23 -7.67
N PRO A 209 3.80 8.11 -6.68
CA PRO A 209 2.82 9.18 -6.89
C PRO A 209 3.23 10.14 -8.00
N ARG A 210 4.52 10.45 -8.09
CA ARG A 210 5.08 11.36 -9.09
C ARG A 210 5.02 10.77 -10.50
N LEU A 211 5.27 9.46 -10.62
CA LEU A 211 5.09 8.72 -11.88
C LEU A 211 3.62 8.70 -12.31
N ALA A 212 2.70 8.45 -11.40
CA ALA A 212 1.26 8.48 -11.66
C ALA A 212 0.77 9.88 -12.07
N ALA A 213 1.36 10.94 -11.51
CA ALA A 213 1.13 12.34 -11.92
C ALA A 213 1.80 12.71 -13.26
N GLY A 214 2.44 11.76 -13.96
CA GLY A 214 3.05 11.98 -15.27
C GLY A 214 4.39 12.72 -15.26
N GLN A 215 5.01 12.94 -14.08
CA GLN A 215 6.31 13.61 -14.02
C GLN A 215 7.39 12.85 -14.81
N ALA A 216 8.35 13.61 -15.35
CA ALA A 216 9.45 13.01 -16.09
C ALA A 216 10.33 12.13 -15.20
N ILE A 217 10.66 10.93 -15.65
CA ILE A 217 11.50 9.97 -14.91
C ILE A 217 12.86 10.58 -14.54
N THR A 218 13.42 11.39 -15.43
CA THR A 218 14.68 12.13 -15.20
C THR A 218 14.57 13.08 -14.00
N THR A 219 13.50 13.86 -13.92
CA THR A 219 13.23 14.79 -12.82
C THR A 219 13.05 14.02 -11.50
N ILE A 220 12.26 12.94 -11.51
CA ILE A 220 12.05 12.11 -10.32
C ILE A 220 13.37 11.54 -9.81
N ALA A 221 14.21 11.00 -10.70
CA ALA A 221 15.47 10.39 -10.33
C ALA A 221 16.45 11.41 -9.71
N LEU A 222 16.60 12.59 -10.34
CA LEU A 222 17.50 13.63 -9.85
C LEU A 222 17.02 14.22 -8.51
N ASP A 223 15.74 14.49 -8.36
CA ASP A 223 15.16 15.02 -7.12
C ASP A 223 15.27 14.03 -5.94
N LEU A 224 15.22 12.71 -6.22
CA LEU A 224 15.50 11.68 -5.23
C LEU A 224 16.99 11.55 -4.90
N GLY A 225 17.86 12.24 -5.65
CA GLY A 225 19.31 12.24 -5.43
C GLY A 225 20.05 11.14 -6.18
N TYR A 226 19.48 10.52 -7.22
CA TYR A 226 20.24 9.60 -8.06
C TYR A 226 21.16 10.37 -9.02
N ASP A 227 22.42 9.95 -9.13
CA ASP A 227 23.42 10.59 -10.00
C ASP A 227 23.02 10.61 -11.47
N ASN A 228 22.20 9.61 -11.88
CA ASN A 228 21.64 9.54 -13.22
C ASN A 228 20.32 8.77 -13.26
N PRO A 229 19.44 9.06 -14.23
CA PRO A 229 18.14 8.39 -14.37
C PRO A 229 18.23 6.88 -14.66
N ALA A 230 19.35 6.40 -15.22
CA ALA A 230 19.51 4.97 -15.50
C ALA A 230 19.72 4.19 -14.21
N ALA A 231 20.46 4.72 -13.23
CA ALA A 231 20.63 4.09 -11.91
C ALA A 231 19.29 3.92 -11.19
N PHE A 232 18.45 4.96 -11.20
CA PHE A 232 17.07 4.87 -10.69
C PHE A 232 16.24 3.82 -11.44
N SER A 233 16.23 3.86 -12.77
CA SER A 233 15.43 2.95 -13.60
C SER A 233 15.84 1.48 -13.42
N ASN A 234 17.13 1.20 -13.28
CA ASN A 234 17.65 -0.15 -13.02
C ASN A 234 17.23 -0.65 -11.63
N MET A 235 17.34 0.20 -10.61
CA MET A 235 16.88 -0.10 -9.25
C MET A 235 15.36 -0.37 -9.24
N PHE A 236 14.57 0.49 -9.87
CA PHE A 236 13.12 0.38 -9.96
C PHE A 236 12.71 -0.94 -10.65
N LYS A 237 13.30 -1.25 -11.82
CA LYS A 237 13.04 -2.50 -12.56
C LYS A 237 13.41 -3.73 -11.74
N ARG A 238 14.53 -3.70 -11.03
CA ARG A 238 14.97 -4.82 -10.18
C ARG A 238 13.97 -5.14 -9.05
N ILE A 239 13.35 -4.11 -8.46
CA ILE A 239 12.44 -4.28 -7.31
C ILE A 239 11.00 -4.55 -7.75
N LEU A 240 10.51 -3.86 -8.78
CA LEU A 240 9.12 -3.97 -9.23
C LEU A 240 8.91 -4.88 -10.45
N GLY A 241 10.00 -5.40 -11.04
CA GLY A 241 9.95 -6.29 -12.21
C GLY A 241 9.68 -5.58 -13.53
N THR A 242 9.33 -4.29 -13.52
CA THR A 242 9.00 -3.48 -14.70
C THR A 242 9.75 -2.15 -14.69
N SER A 243 9.97 -1.53 -15.86
CA SER A 243 10.62 -0.22 -15.91
C SER A 243 9.68 0.91 -15.43
N PRO A 244 10.20 2.06 -14.96
CA PRO A 244 9.37 3.21 -14.63
C PRO A 244 8.52 3.71 -15.80
N ARG A 245 9.01 3.54 -17.04
CA ARG A 245 8.28 3.91 -18.27
C ARG A 245 7.08 2.99 -18.50
N ASP A 246 7.30 1.68 -18.47
CA ASP A 246 6.25 0.69 -18.68
C ASP A 246 5.23 0.71 -17.54
N TYR A 247 5.72 0.98 -16.31
CA TYR A 247 4.87 1.16 -15.15
C TYR A 247 3.86 2.30 -15.34
N ARG A 248 4.31 3.44 -15.90
CA ARG A 248 3.45 4.61 -16.19
C ARG A 248 2.45 4.33 -17.32
N THR A 249 2.82 3.56 -18.35
CA THR A 249 1.96 3.26 -19.51
C THR A 249 0.95 2.14 -19.24
N ALA A 250 1.16 1.30 -18.25
CA ALA A 250 0.21 0.26 -17.86
C ALA A 250 -1.06 0.83 -17.19
N ASP A 251 -1.07 2.12 -16.88
CA ASP A 251 -2.16 2.83 -16.21
C ASP A 251 -3.04 3.64 -17.20
N THR A 252 -2.75 3.60 -18.50
CA THR A 252 -3.55 4.21 -19.57
C THR A 252 -4.37 3.15 -20.29
#